data_589c7ebc92a4b92bffba1d155bd87f4d
#
_entry.id   589c7ebc92a4b92bffba1d155bd87f4d
#
_cell.length_a   1.000
_cell.length_b   1.000
_cell.length_c   1.000
_cell.angle_alpha   90.00
_cell.angle_beta   90.00
_cell.angle_gamma   90.00
#
_symmetry.space_group_name_H-M   'P 1'
#
loop_
_entity.id
_entity.type
_entity.pdbx_description
1 polymer ?
#
loop_
_entity_poly.entity_id
_entity_poly.type
_entity_poly.pdbx_seq_one_letter_code
_entity_poly.pdbx_strand_id
1 'polypeptide(L)'
;MITNIKNIAILLFIILLGFSSCKKEEFAFGALKTPSALALTSTILGVTVSTPNGDGSGRVTFTATATDALLYKMDYGDGTTDTSYSGNFSHKYINAVKGNYDYTATVNAIGTGGSTSTLGKKFTVFTDYQIPAPILAALTGGSSKVWITDHDANAHFGVGPNYSFYPDWYGASPNSREACAYDDEISFTSDGIGGININVDNKGMSFIIGAATASYGLAGGDGCYNITTIGSKKLAFSPATSASTPAVSTQVQFTVPGNGIINFATGGKTYEIISYTSTTIFLRTIGSDNNAWYIKLKIK
;
A
#
# COMPACT_ATOMS: atom_id res chain seq x y z
N MET A 1 10.48 -39.54 -79.55
CA MET A 1 11.50 -39.78 -78.47
C MET A 1 12.00 -38.47 -77.84
N ILE A 2 11.74 -37.31 -78.40
CA ILE A 2 12.24 -36.00 -77.89
C ILE A 2 11.31 -35.42 -76.82
N THR A 3 10.04 -35.76 -76.80
CA THR A 3 9.04 -35.18 -75.88
C THR A 3 9.20 -35.70 -74.41
N ASN A 4 9.72 -36.90 -74.25
CA ASN A 4 9.92 -37.49 -72.89
C ASN A 4 11.12 -36.90 -72.15
N ILE A 5 12.16 -36.43 -72.89
CA ILE A 5 13.36 -35.86 -72.24
C ILE A 5 13.09 -34.49 -71.68
N LYS A 6 12.25 -33.66 -72.33
CA LYS A 6 11.85 -32.36 -71.79
C LYS A 6 11.05 -32.48 -70.49
N ASN A 7 10.12 -33.47 -70.41
CA ASN A 7 9.34 -33.70 -69.22
C ASN A 7 10.18 -34.24 -68.06
N ILE A 8 11.17 -35.07 -68.34
CA ILE A 8 12.11 -35.59 -67.31
C ILE A 8 13.00 -34.45 -66.79
N ALA A 9 13.48 -33.55 -67.70
CA ALA A 9 14.29 -32.40 -67.29
C ALA A 9 13.51 -31.39 -66.43
N ILE A 10 12.24 -31.15 -66.74
CA ILE A 10 11.34 -30.28 -65.93
C ILE A 10 11.07 -30.91 -64.56
N LEU A 11 10.85 -32.22 -64.50
CA LEU A 11 10.63 -32.92 -63.24
C LEU A 11 11.89 -32.90 -62.37
N LEU A 12 13.08 -33.10 -62.92
CA LEU A 12 14.36 -32.98 -62.22
C LEU A 12 14.61 -31.54 -61.70
N PHE A 13 14.22 -30.50 -62.45
CA PHE A 13 14.39 -29.13 -62.06
C PHE A 13 13.43 -28.74 -60.89
N ILE A 14 12.21 -29.27 -60.89
CA ILE A 14 11.25 -29.06 -59.79
C ILE A 14 11.72 -29.78 -58.51
N ILE A 15 12.34 -30.99 -58.64
CA ILE A 15 12.90 -31.70 -57.50
C ILE A 15 14.10 -31.01 -56.90
N LEU A 16 14.96 -30.35 -57.72
CA LEU A 16 16.11 -29.56 -57.26
C LEU A 16 15.67 -28.26 -56.54
N LEU A 17 14.54 -27.69 -56.90
CA LEU A 17 14.01 -26.49 -56.21
C LEU A 17 13.37 -26.82 -54.83
N GLY A 18 12.97 -28.07 -54.59
CA GLY A 18 12.37 -28.52 -53.33
C GLY A 18 13.40 -28.68 -52.21
N PHE A 19 14.71 -28.66 -52.48
CA PHE A 19 15.75 -28.76 -51.48
C PHE A 19 16.36 -27.40 -51.04
N SER A 20 15.79 -26.27 -51.44
CA SER A 20 16.10 -25.01 -50.74
C SER A 20 15.45 -25.04 -49.35
N SER A 21 15.97 -25.89 -48.49
CA SER A 21 15.65 -25.95 -47.08
C SER A 21 15.89 -24.54 -46.51
N CYS A 22 14.84 -23.90 -46.05
CA CYS A 22 14.98 -22.75 -45.14
C CYS A 22 15.96 -23.19 -44.06
N LYS A 23 17.12 -22.55 -43.99
CA LYS A 23 17.99 -22.65 -42.83
C LYS A 23 17.16 -22.09 -41.67
N LYS A 24 16.71 -22.98 -40.80
CA LYS A 24 16.15 -22.59 -39.50
C LYS A 24 17.27 -21.84 -38.78
N GLU A 25 17.12 -20.54 -38.67
CA GLU A 25 18.00 -19.78 -37.80
C GLU A 25 17.78 -20.30 -36.37
N GLU A 26 18.73 -21.04 -35.87
CA GLU A 26 18.76 -21.43 -34.47
C GLU A 26 19.21 -20.20 -33.67
N PHE A 27 18.24 -19.50 -33.11
CA PHE A 27 18.53 -18.48 -32.11
C PHE A 27 19.03 -19.22 -30.87
N ALA A 28 20.34 -19.33 -30.74
CA ALA A 28 20.94 -19.76 -29.48
C ALA A 28 20.96 -18.57 -28.54
N PHE A 29 20.31 -18.69 -27.38
CA PHE A 29 20.57 -17.79 -26.28
C PHE A 29 22.08 -17.83 -25.99
N GLY A 30 22.72 -16.67 -25.86
CA GLY A 30 24.10 -16.60 -25.40
C GLY A 30 24.28 -17.30 -24.07
N ALA A 31 25.51 -17.55 -23.65
CA ALA A 31 25.79 -18.24 -22.37
C ALA A 31 25.04 -17.55 -21.23
N LEU A 32 24.18 -18.30 -20.52
CA LEU A 32 23.49 -17.81 -19.33
C LEU A 32 24.52 -17.52 -18.26
N LYS A 33 24.56 -16.26 -17.80
CA LYS A 33 25.47 -15.83 -16.74
C LYS A 33 24.66 -15.60 -15.48
N THR A 34 24.91 -16.43 -14.48
CA THR A 34 24.37 -16.22 -13.13
C THR A 34 25.19 -15.14 -12.42
N PRO A 35 24.52 -14.13 -11.83
CA PRO A 35 25.22 -13.12 -11.06
C PRO A 35 26.11 -13.75 -9.98
N SER A 36 27.34 -13.25 -9.85
CA SER A 36 28.32 -13.72 -8.88
C SER A 36 28.88 -12.58 -8.05
N ALA A 37 29.57 -12.90 -6.96
CA ALA A 37 30.13 -11.91 -6.01
C ALA A 37 29.07 -10.91 -5.53
N LEU A 38 27.83 -11.36 -5.29
CA LEU A 38 26.75 -10.52 -4.79
C LEU A 38 27.11 -10.00 -3.39
N ALA A 39 27.12 -8.67 -3.23
CA ALA A 39 27.30 -7.97 -1.96
C ALA A 39 26.13 -7.02 -1.73
N LEU A 40 25.75 -6.84 -0.47
CA LEU A 40 24.72 -5.93 -0.02
C LEU A 40 25.20 -5.12 1.18
N THR A 41 25.29 -3.82 1.03
CA THR A 41 25.57 -2.87 2.12
C THR A 41 24.32 -2.08 2.47
N SER A 42 24.22 -1.61 3.71
CA SER A 42 23.16 -0.71 4.16
C SER A 42 23.75 0.41 5.00
N THR A 43 23.22 1.61 4.84
CA THR A 43 23.55 2.79 5.65
C THR A 43 22.26 3.34 6.23
N ILE A 44 22.16 3.34 7.56
CA ILE A 44 21.02 3.90 8.29
C ILE A 44 21.33 5.38 8.55
N LEU A 45 20.36 6.25 8.24
CA LEU A 45 20.52 7.70 8.41
C LEU A 45 20.64 8.05 9.90
N GLY A 46 21.58 8.94 10.21
CA GLY A 46 21.78 9.47 11.56
C GLY A 46 22.41 8.49 12.55
N VAL A 47 23.10 7.45 12.06
CA VAL A 47 23.89 6.56 12.93
C VAL A 47 25.09 7.32 13.52
N THR A 48 25.17 7.32 14.85
CA THR A 48 26.28 7.84 15.64
C THR A 48 26.56 6.89 16.81
N VAL A 49 27.55 7.20 17.64
CA VAL A 49 27.81 6.43 18.88
C VAL A 49 26.60 6.46 19.83
N SER A 50 25.90 7.59 19.91
CA SER A 50 24.71 7.76 20.76
C SER A 50 23.40 7.29 20.10
N THR A 51 23.35 7.15 18.78
CA THR A 51 22.21 6.71 17.99
C THR A 51 22.59 5.55 17.07
N PRO A 52 22.99 4.38 17.62
CA PRO A 52 23.59 3.28 16.84
C PRO A 52 22.62 2.67 15.81
N ASN A 53 21.30 2.88 15.96
CA ASN A 53 20.26 2.39 15.07
C ASN A 53 19.57 3.51 14.26
N GLY A 54 20.20 4.71 14.20
CA GLY A 54 19.71 5.86 13.43
C GLY A 54 19.00 6.94 14.25
N ASP A 55 18.59 8.01 13.57
CA ASP A 55 18.02 9.23 14.14
C ASP A 55 16.50 9.19 14.40
N GLY A 56 15.86 8.05 14.15
CA GLY A 56 14.40 7.88 14.26
C GLY A 56 13.65 8.13 12.95
N SER A 57 14.30 8.63 11.90
CA SER A 57 13.68 8.86 10.59
C SER A 57 13.25 7.56 9.89
N GLY A 58 13.84 6.42 10.29
CA GLY A 58 13.64 5.13 9.66
C GLY A 58 14.27 5.01 8.26
N ARG A 59 15.06 6.00 7.82
CA ARG A 59 15.65 6.01 6.48
C ARG A 59 16.89 5.13 6.41
N VAL A 60 16.90 4.24 5.40
CA VAL A 60 18.01 3.35 5.10
C VAL A 60 18.29 3.38 3.60
N THR A 61 19.54 3.52 3.23
CA THR A 61 20.00 3.33 1.85
C THR A 61 20.69 1.99 1.73
N PHE A 62 20.51 1.32 0.59
CA PHE A 62 21.16 0.05 0.30
C PHE A 62 21.92 0.17 -1.01
N THR A 63 23.06 -0.52 -1.08
CA THR A 63 23.83 -0.70 -2.31
C THR A 63 24.10 -2.18 -2.49
N ALA A 64 23.58 -2.73 -3.58
CA ALA A 64 23.84 -4.08 -4.05
C ALA A 64 24.81 -4.03 -5.23
N THR A 65 25.79 -4.92 -5.25
CA THR A 65 26.74 -5.09 -6.36
C THR A 65 26.89 -6.56 -6.69
N ALA A 66 26.97 -6.90 -7.96
CA ALA A 66 27.28 -8.25 -8.43
C ALA A 66 27.89 -8.19 -9.83
N THR A 67 28.72 -9.17 -10.16
CA THR A 67 29.21 -9.40 -11.51
C THR A 67 28.10 -10.04 -12.35
N ASP A 68 27.95 -9.62 -13.61
CA ASP A 68 26.95 -10.14 -14.56
C ASP A 68 25.47 -9.96 -14.12
N ALA A 69 25.18 -9.04 -13.19
CA ALA A 69 23.83 -8.64 -12.88
C ALA A 69 23.30 -7.61 -13.88
N LEU A 70 22.07 -7.80 -14.33
CA LEU A 70 21.34 -6.86 -15.22
C LEU A 70 20.33 -6.03 -14.44
N LEU A 71 19.81 -6.58 -13.34
CA LEU A 71 18.75 -5.99 -12.53
C LEU A 71 18.86 -6.50 -11.11
N TYR A 72 18.51 -5.68 -10.13
CA TYR A 72 18.37 -6.05 -8.74
C TYR A 72 16.91 -5.86 -8.29
N LYS A 73 16.39 -6.84 -7.56
CA LYS A 73 15.09 -6.76 -6.89
C LYS A 73 15.32 -6.83 -5.39
N MET A 74 14.86 -5.82 -4.67
CA MET A 74 14.98 -5.72 -3.21
C MET A 74 13.64 -6.06 -2.57
N ASP A 75 13.66 -6.89 -1.54
CA ASP A 75 12.62 -7.05 -0.52
C ASP A 75 13.17 -6.43 0.77
N TYR A 76 12.47 -5.46 1.32
CA TYR A 76 12.94 -4.73 2.50
C TYR A 76 12.64 -5.44 3.82
N GLY A 77 11.89 -6.55 3.79
CA GLY A 77 11.53 -7.31 4.99
C GLY A 77 10.38 -6.71 5.79
N ASP A 78 9.72 -5.68 5.27
CA ASP A 78 8.52 -5.06 5.84
C ASP A 78 7.26 -5.27 4.96
N GLY A 79 7.37 -6.16 3.96
CA GLY A 79 6.33 -6.46 2.99
C GLY A 79 6.38 -5.59 1.73
N THR A 80 7.35 -4.68 1.62
CA THR A 80 7.54 -3.83 0.45
C THR A 80 8.73 -4.28 -0.38
N THR A 81 8.70 -4.03 -1.69
CA THR A 81 9.75 -4.41 -2.64
C THR A 81 10.03 -3.29 -3.63
N ASP A 82 11.25 -3.29 -4.20
CA ASP A 82 11.67 -2.35 -5.23
C ASP A 82 12.60 -3.01 -6.24
N THR A 83 12.85 -2.35 -7.36
CA THR A 83 13.75 -2.80 -8.42
C THR A 83 14.71 -1.69 -8.84
N SER A 84 15.98 -2.05 -9.12
CA SER A 84 17.01 -1.09 -9.53
C SER A 84 17.98 -1.72 -10.53
N TYR A 85 18.30 -1.02 -11.60
CA TYR A 85 19.37 -1.41 -12.53
C TYR A 85 20.76 -1.06 -11.99
N SER A 86 20.85 -0.03 -11.14
CA SER A 86 22.12 0.41 -10.55
C SER A 86 22.48 -0.31 -9.25
N GLY A 87 21.54 -1.06 -8.66
CA GLY A 87 21.70 -1.67 -7.35
C GLY A 87 21.58 -0.71 -6.17
N ASN A 88 21.24 0.56 -6.40
CA ASN A 88 21.02 1.54 -5.35
C ASN A 88 19.55 1.64 -5.00
N PHE A 89 19.24 1.64 -3.69
CA PHE A 89 17.90 1.71 -3.16
C PHE A 89 17.84 2.66 -1.98
N SER A 90 16.68 3.26 -1.75
CA SER A 90 16.40 4.07 -0.57
C SER A 90 15.03 3.66 -0.05
N HIS A 91 14.95 3.33 1.23
CA HIS A 91 13.71 2.92 1.86
C HIS A 91 13.51 3.63 3.20
N LYS A 92 12.25 3.80 3.60
CA LYS A 92 11.88 4.38 4.89
C LYS A 92 11.03 3.38 5.67
N TYR A 93 11.62 2.79 6.70
CA TYR A 93 10.90 1.96 7.66
C TYR A 93 10.03 2.82 8.56
N ILE A 94 8.77 2.42 8.71
CA ILE A 94 7.78 3.19 9.48
C ILE A 94 7.08 2.23 10.44
N ASN A 95 7.13 2.58 11.71
CA ASN A 95 6.40 1.86 12.75
C ASN A 95 5.56 2.84 13.56
N ALA A 96 4.37 2.41 13.95
CA ALA A 96 3.43 3.23 14.71
C ALA A 96 3.91 3.51 16.14
N VAL A 97 4.76 2.65 16.68
CA VAL A 97 5.30 2.80 18.02
C VAL A 97 6.78 3.14 17.88
N LYS A 98 7.22 4.16 18.61
CA LYS A 98 8.64 4.49 18.73
C LYS A 98 9.42 3.30 19.25
N GLY A 99 10.52 2.93 18.57
CA GLY A 99 11.33 1.79 19.01
C GLY A 99 12.36 1.35 17.99
N ASN A 100 13.15 0.35 18.42
CA ASN A 100 14.06 -0.36 17.57
C ASN A 100 13.36 -1.58 16.96
N TYR A 101 13.53 -1.76 15.66
CA TYR A 101 12.90 -2.84 14.90
C TYR A 101 13.92 -3.57 14.04
N ASP A 102 13.89 -4.90 14.10
CA ASP A 102 14.77 -5.77 13.33
C ASP A 102 14.14 -6.11 11.99
N TYR A 103 14.91 -5.96 10.92
CA TYR A 103 14.51 -6.32 9.57
C TYR A 103 15.55 -7.22 8.91
N THR A 104 15.13 -7.97 7.91
CA THR A 104 16.01 -8.68 6.99
C THR A 104 15.70 -8.22 5.58
N ALA A 105 16.53 -7.34 5.03
CA ALA A 105 16.44 -7.00 3.63
C ALA A 105 17.06 -8.12 2.78
N THR A 106 16.40 -8.50 1.70
CA THR A 106 16.85 -9.54 0.77
C THR A 106 16.95 -8.99 -0.63
N VAL A 107 18.12 -9.10 -1.26
CA VAL A 107 18.32 -8.70 -2.65
C VAL A 107 18.48 -9.92 -3.55
N ASN A 108 17.78 -9.91 -4.68
CA ASN A 108 17.95 -10.84 -5.79
C ASN A 108 18.65 -10.10 -6.93
N ALA A 109 19.87 -10.49 -7.26
CA ALA A 109 20.55 -10.06 -8.47
C ALA A 109 20.11 -10.98 -9.63
N ILE A 110 19.66 -10.40 -10.73
CA ILE A 110 19.11 -11.12 -11.89
C ILE A 110 20.07 -10.94 -13.07
N GLY A 111 20.52 -12.04 -13.62
CA GLY A 111 21.41 -12.11 -14.77
C GLY A 111 20.70 -12.48 -16.07
N THR A 112 21.48 -12.86 -17.06
CA THR A 112 20.94 -13.28 -18.36
C THR A 112 20.06 -14.53 -18.23
N GLY A 113 18.97 -14.56 -19.00
CA GLY A 113 17.99 -15.66 -18.97
C GLY A 113 17.22 -15.80 -17.66
N GLY A 114 17.24 -14.76 -16.78
CA GLY A 114 16.55 -14.78 -15.51
C GLY A 114 17.26 -15.58 -14.40
N SER A 115 18.54 -15.96 -14.61
CA SER A 115 19.34 -16.58 -13.55
C SER A 115 19.51 -15.63 -12.37
N THR A 116 19.45 -16.13 -11.14
CA THR A 116 19.43 -15.29 -9.94
C THR A 116 20.47 -15.71 -8.90
N SER A 117 20.97 -14.71 -8.18
CA SER A 117 21.71 -14.88 -6.91
C SER A 117 21.03 -14.07 -5.83
N THR A 118 20.93 -14.60 -4.61
CA THR A 118 20.18 -14.01 -3.51
C THR A 118 21.08 -13.79 -2.30
N LEU A 119 20.93 -12.64 -1.62
CA LEU A 119 21.65 -12.33 -0.40
C LEU A 119 20.70 -11.58 0.56
N GLY A 120 20.65 -12.05 1.82
CA GLY A 120 19.94 -11.40 2.91
C GLY A 120 20.88 -10.65 3.84
N LYS A 121 20.42 -9.51 4.39
CA LYS A 121 21.13 -8.71 5.40
C LYS A 121 20.19 -8.35 6.53
N LYS A 122 20.57 -8.75 7.76
CA LYS A 122 19.86 -8.34 8.98
C LYS A 122 20.43 -7.02 9.49
N PHE A 123 19.56 -6.17 10.02
CA PHE A 123 19.92 -4.90 10.66
C PHE A 123 18.78 -4.45 11.57
N THR A 124 19.09 -3.55 12.48
CA THR A 124 18.12 -2.92 13.39
C THR A 124 18.01 -1.45 13.00
N VAL A 125 16.80 -0.92 12.89
CA VAL A 125 16.54 0.51 12.63
C VAL A 125 15.65 1.09 13.73
N PHE A 126 16.02 2.27 14.22
CA PHE A 126 15.22 3.03 15.15
C PHE A 126 14.23 3.89 14.36
N THR A 127 12.93 3.80 14.74
CA THR A 127 11.86 4.62 14.14
C THR A 127 11.14 5.40 15.25
N ASP A 128 10.84 6.68 14.98
CA ASP A 128 10.19 7.59 15.90
C ASP A 128 9.19 8.46 15.12
N TYR A 129 8.09 7.84 14.62
CA TYR A 129 7.04 8.59 13.97
C TYR A 129 6.21 9.33 15.00
N GLN A 130 6.29 10.66 14.95
CA GLN A 130 5.50 11.54 15.81
C GLN A 130 4.25 12.00 15.06
N ILE A 131 3.07 11.84 15.69
CA ILE A 131 1.84 12.45 15.19
C ILE A 131 2.01 13.96 15.25
N PRO A 132 1.77 14.71 14.16
CA PRO A 132 1.83 16.17 14.23
C PRO A 132 0.93 16.72 15.35
N ALA A 133 1.49 17.54 16.20
CA ALA A 133 0.79 18.07 17.39
C ALA A 133 -0.58 18.72 17.08
N PRO A 134 -0.75 19.46 15.95
CA PRO A 134 -2.07 19.98 15.57
C PRO A 134 -3.10 18.87 15.28
N ILE A 135 -2.69 17.76 14.67
CA ILE A 135 -3.58 16.61 14.40
C ILE A 135 -3.96 15.93 15.72
N LEU A 136 -2.98 15.67 16.59
CA LEU A 136 -3.23 15.10 17.91
C LEU A 136 -4.24 15.95 18.70
N ALA A 137 -4.03 17.26 18.73
CA ALA A 137 -4.92 18.19 19.42
C ALA A 137 -6.32 18.25 18.77
N ALA A 138 -6.40 18.26 17.44
CA ALA A 138 -7.67 18.25 16.72
C ALA A 138 -8.49 17.00 17.06
N LEU A 139 -7.90 15.82 16.96
CA LEU A 139 -8.57 14.55 17.17
C LEU A 139 -9.01 14.34 18.63
N THR A 140 -8.18 14.71 19.61
CA THR A 140 -8.39 14.35 21.02
C THR A 140 -8.77 15.51 21.93
N GLY A 141 -8.61 16.77 21.49
CA GLY A 141 -8.78 17.96 22.36
C GLY A 141 -7.83 18.01 23.54
N GLY A 142 -6.71 17.28 23.46
CA GLY A 142 -5.73 17.15 24.55
C GLY A 142 -6.03 15.99 25.52
N SER A 143 -7.23 15.41 25.50
CA SER A 143 -7.63 14.27 26.33
C SER A 143 -8.45 13.27 25.52
N SER A 144 -9.74 13.53 25.35
CA SER A 144 -10.66 12.70 24.58
C SER A 144 -11.73 13.54 23.92
N LYS A 145 -12.06 13.21 22.66
CA LYS A 145 -13.19 13.79 21.93
C LYS A 145 -14.05 12.70 21.35
N VAL A 146 -15.37 12.94 21.34
CA VAL A 146 -16.35 12.08 20.68
C VAL A 146 -16.76 12.73 19.34
N TRP A 147 -16.76 11.95 18.32
CA TRP A 147 -17.09 12.31 16.95
C TRP A 147 -18.26 11.49 16.45
N ILE A 148 -19.07 12.07 15.61
CA ILE A 148 -20.21 11.44 14.93
C ILE A 148 -20.10 11.72 13.43
N THR A 149 -20.87 11.01 12.62
CA THR A 149 -21.02 11.33 11.19
C THR A 149 -21.53 12.74 11.03
N ASP A 150 -20.89 13.53 10.18
CA ASP A 150 -21.40 14.86 9.80
C ASP A 150 -22.51 14.72 8.74
N HIS A 151 -23.62 14.09 9.16
CA HIS A 151 -24.73 13.74 8.28
C HIS A 151 -25.45 14.95 7.65
N ASP A 152 -25.22 16.17 8.17
CA ASP A 152 -25.79 17.39 7.61
C ASP A 152 -24.94 17.98 6.48
N ALA A 153 -23.67 17.52 6.35
CA ALA A 153 -22.78 17.97 5.29
C ALA A 153 -23.05 17.20 3.97
N ASN A 154 -22.95 17.90 2.84
CA ASN A 154 -22.90 17.22 1.53
C ASN A 154 -21.66 16.34 1.45
N ALA A 155 -21.78 15.17 0.80
CA ALA A 155 -20.70 14.22 0.59
C ALA A 155 -20.02 13.79 1.92
N HIS A 156 -20.82 13.69 3.00
CA HIS A 156 -20.36 13.15 4.28
C HIS A 156 -20.04 11.65 4.19
N PHE A 157 -20.56 11.01 3.18
CA PHE A 157 -20.33 9.63 2.77
C PHE A 157 -20.14 9.66 1.26
N GLY A 158 -19.01 9.16 0.73
CA GLY A 158 -18.77 9.31 -0.69
C GLY A 158 -17.77 8.32 -1.25
N VAL A 159 -17.74 8.21 -2.60
CA VAL A 159 -16.84 7.35 -3.34
C VAL A 159 -16.34 8.04 -4.60
N GLY A 160 -15.09 7.74 -4.95
CA GLY A 160 -14.43 8.20 -6.17
C GLY A 160 -13.32 7.23 -6.60
N PRO A 161 -12.61 7.54 -7.69
CA PRO A 161 -11.49 6.74 -8.13
C PRO A 161 -10.36 6.73 -7.07
N ASN A 162 -9.60 5.64 -7.01
CA ASN A 162 -8.57 5.43 -5.99
C ASN A 162 -7.41 6.44 -6.02
N TYR A 163 -7.24 7.19 -7.10
CA TYR A 163 -6.26 8.26 -7.23
C TYR A 163 -6.81 9.65 -6.84
N SER A 164 -8.12 9.76 -6.59
CA SER A 164 -8.75 11.03 -6.20
C SER A 164 -8.66 11.29 -4.70
N PHE A 165 -8.77 12.56 -4.33
CA PHE A 165 -8.84 13.07 -2.97
C PHE A 165 -10.17 13.78 -2.68
N TYR A 166 -11.16 13.52 -3.52
CA TYR A 166 -12.54 13.99 -3.41
C TYR A 166 -13.50 12.89 -3.93
N PRO A 167 -14.76 12.80 -3.44
CA PRO A 167 -15.72 11.80 -3.88
C PRO A 167 -16.34 12.19 -5.24
N ASP A 168 -15.58 11.98 -6.33
CA ASP A 168 -15.93 12.44 -7.67
C ASP A 168 -17.15 11.72 -8.30
N TRP A 169 -17.44 10.50 -7.85
CA TRP A 169 -18.51 9.70 -8.44
C TRP A 169 -19.83 9.83 -7.69
N TYR A 170 -19.79 9.82 -6.38
CA TYR A 170 -20.96 9.91 -5.53
C TYR A 170 -20.63 10.58 -4.20
N GLY A 171 -21.48 11.48 -3.78
CA GLY A 171 -21.49 12.06 -2.45
C GLY A 171 -22.91 12.09 -1.90
N ALA A 172 -23.13 11.51 -0.73
CA ALA A 172 -24.43 11.47 -0.09
C ALA A 172 -24.94 12.88 0.21
N SER A 173 -26.20 13.13 -0.14
CA SER A 173 -26.91 14.35 0.29
C SER A 173 -27.15 14.32 1.81
N PRO A 174 -27.34 15.46 2.47
CA PRO A 174 -27.62 15.49 3.90
C PRO A 174 -28.73 14.53 4.31
N ASN A 175 -28.51 13.78 5.37
CA ASN A 175 -29.47 12.85 5.99
C ASN A 175 -30.08 11.79 5.03
N SER A 176 -29.33 11.39 4.00
CA SER A 176 -29.84 10.50 2.94
C SER A 176 -29.43 9.02 3.11
N ARG A 177 -28.74 8.66 4.21
CA ARG A 177 -28.29 7.29 4.46
C ARG A 177 -29.11 6.64 5.57
N GLU A 178 -28.87 5.36 5.75
CA GLU A 178 -29.53 4.51 6.76
C GLU A 178 -29.13 4.93 8.18
N ALA A 179 -29.99 4.70 9.17
CA ALA A 179 -29.75 5.10 10.55
C ALA A 179 -28.43 4.54 11.12
N CYS A 180 -28.10 3.28 10.80
CA CYS A 180 -26.86 2.63 11.24
C CYS A 180 -25.57 3.26 10.64
N ALA A 181 -25.67 4.21 9.74
CA ALA A 181 -24.56 5.00 9.23
C ALA A 181 -24.40 6.33 10.00
N TYR A 182 -25.32 6.63 10.94
CA TYR A 182 -25.39 7.93 11.62
C TYR A 182 -25.36 7.84 13.14
N ASP A 183 -25.59 6.65 13.71
CA ASP A 183 -25.70 6.46 15.17
C ASP A 183 -24.38 6.09 15.86
N ASP A 184 -23.30 5.93 15.07
CA ASP A 184 -21.97 5.62 15.57
C ASP A 184 -21.37 6.77 16.39
N GLU A 185 -20.77 6.43 17.54
CA GLU A 185 -19.97 7.33 18.35
C GLU A 185 -18.51 6.91 18.31
N ILE A 186 -17.66 7.77 17.76
CA ILE A 186 -16.23 7.53 17.57
C ILE A 186 -15.46 8.36 18.61
N SER A 187 -14.81 7.72 19.57
CA SER A 187 -13.97 8.39 20.55
C SER A 187 -12.50 8.29 20.16
N PHE A 188 -11.82 9.42 20.01
CA PHE A 188 -10.36 9.48 19.95
C PHE A 188 -9.83 9.98 21.29
N THR A 189 -8.99 9.15 21.94
CA THR A 189 -8.45 9.42 23.27
C THR A 189 -6.93 9.41 23.22
N SER A 190 -6.29 10.45 23.74
CA SER A 190 -4.84 10.51 23.90
C SER A 190 -4.37 9.43 24.89
N ASP A 191 -3.27 8.73 24.58
CA ASP A 191 -2.63 7.79 25.51
C ASP A 191 -1.66 8.48 26.49
N GLY A 192 -1.54 9.81 26.42
CA GLY A 192 -0.68 10.62 27.28
C GLY A 192 0.81 10.62 26.91
N ILE A 193 1.22 9.81 25.92
CA ILE A 193 2.60 9.67 25.48
C ILE A 193 2.77 9.94 23.96
N GLY A 194 1.80 10.62 23.36
CA GLY A 194 1.84 11.04 21.95
C GLY A 194 1.10 10.12 20.98
N GLY A 195 0.44 9.08 21.45
CA GLY A 195 -0.42 8.21 20.66
C GLY A 195 -1.91 8.48 20.88
N ILE A 196 -2.74 7.81 20.07
CA ILE A 196 -4.21 7.91 20.11
C ILE A 196 -4.81 6.51 20.14
N ASN A 197 -5.76 6.31 21.04
CA ASN A 197 -6.66 5.17 21.04
C ASN A 197 -8.01 5.57 20.42
N ILE A 198 -8.60 4.64 19.65
CA ILE A 198 -9.96 4.77 19.13
C ILE A 198 -10.89 3.78 19.83
N ASN A 199 -12.10 4.22 20.10
CA ASN A 199 -13.23 3.33 20.42
C ASN A 199 -14.41 3.74 19.56
N VAL A 200 -15.03 2.77 18.89
CA VAL A 200 -16.23 2.99 18.07
C VAL A 200 -17.38 2.25 18.70
N ASP A 201 -18.36 2.97 19.20
CA ASP A 201 -19.65 2.44 19.61
C ASP A 201 -20.64 2.55 18.47
N ASN A 202 -20.80 1.48 17.70
CA ASN A 202 -21.68 1.41 16.52
C ASN A 202 -23.10 0.89 16.87
N LYS A 203 -23.49 0.92 18.13
CA LYS A 203 -24.81 0.44 18.62
C LYS A 203 -25.15 -0.99 18.15
N GLY A 204 -24.11 -1.78 17.80
CA GLY A 204 -24.22 -3.18 17.36
C GLY A 204 -24.41 -3.39 15.87
N MET A 205 -24.60 -2.32 15.09
CA MET A 205 -24.75 -2.40 13.62
C MET A 205 -23.87 -1.37 12.94
N SER A 206 -23.35 -1.70 11.76
CA SER A 206 -22.70 -0.73 10.89
C SER A 206 -23.20 -0.88 9.46
N PHE A 207 -23.22 0.19 8.71
CA PHE A 207 -23.44 0.15 7.26
C PHE A 207 -22.20 -0.47 6.59
N ILE A 208 -22.41 -1.50 5.77
CA ILE A 208 -21.35 -2.17 5.00
C ILE A 208 -21.67 -2.07 3.53
N ILE A 209 -20.72 -1.64 2.71
CA ILE A 209 -20.87 -1.69 1.25
C ILE A 209 -20.85 -3.14 0.76
N GLY A 210 -21.64 -3.48 -0.24
CA GLY A 210 -21.79 -4.85 -0.75
C GLY A 210 -20.46 -5.48 -1.16
N ALA A 211 -19.56 -4.70 -1.77
CA ALA A 211 -18.22 -5.15 -2.14
C ALA A 211 -17.33 -5.55 -0.93
N ALA A 212 -17.67 -5.09 0.29
CA ALA A 212 -16.90 -5.37 1.48
C ALA A 212 -17.50 -6.46 2.38
N THR A 213 -18.75 -6.89 2.17
CA THR A 213 -19.43 -7.86 3.06
C THR A 213 -18.61 -9.11 3.29
N ALA A 214 -18.01 -9.68 2.22
CA ALA A 214 -17.17 -10.87 2.31
C ALA A 214 -15.93 -10.67 3.21
N SER A 215 -15.37 -9.46 3.29
CA SER A 215 -14.22 -9.13 4.16
C SER A 215 -14.57 -9.22 5.65
N TYR A 216 -15.85 -9.20 5.98
CA TYR A 216 -16.40 -9.31 7.33
C TYR A 216 -17.09 -10.66 7.60
N GLY A 217 -16.96 -11.63 6.67
CA GLY A 217 -17.63 -12.94 6.78
C GLY A 217 -19.15 -12.88 6.58
N LEU A 218 -19.63 -11.83 5.91
CA LEU A 218 -21.04 -11.58 5.64
C LEU A 218 -21.34 -11.77 4.13
N ALA A 219 -22.62 -11.88 3.78
CA ALA A 219 -23.10 -11.96 2.42
C ALA A 219 -24.27 -10.98 2.22
N GLY A 220 -24.35 -10.35 1.04
CA GLY A 220 -25.41 -9.41 0.70
C GLY A 220 -24.89 -8.17 -0.02
N GLY A 221 -25.78 -7.23 -0.29
CA GLY A 221 -25.46 -5.93 -0.88
C GLY A 221 -25.15 -4.86 0.16
N ASP A 222 -25.21 -3.60 -0.26
CA ASP A 222 -25.15 -2.45 0.64
C ASP A 222 -26.24 -2.52 1.70
N GLY A 223 -25.89 -2.29 2.98
CA GLY A 223 -26.90 -2.30 4.03
C GLY A 223 -26.31 -2.30 5.46
N CYS A 224 -27.22 -2.33 6.43
CA CYS A 224 -26.88 -2.42 7.85
C CYS A 224 -26.69 -3.88 8.26
N TYR A 225 -25.57 -4.17 8.91
CA TYR A 225 -25.21 -5.52 9.36
C TYR A 225 -24.83 -5.52 10.84
N ASN A 226 -25.20 -6.59 11.55
CA ASN A 226 -24.75 -6.81 12.91
C ASN A 226 -23.24 -7.08 12.91
N ILE A 227 -22.46 -6.19 13.51
CA ILE A 227 -21.02 -6.31 13.64
C ILE A 227 -20.56 -5.56 14.89
N THR A 228 -19.59 -6.13 15.61
CA THR A 228 -19.07 -5.51 16.83
C THR A 228 -17.80 -4.74 16.52
N THR A 229 -17.76 -3.46 16.88
CA THR A 229 -16.60 -2.58 16.78
C THR A 229 -16.05 -2.16 18.15
N ILE A 230 -16.78 -2.40 19.22
CA ILE A 230 -16.52 -1.93 20.57
C ILE A 230 -15.17 -2.43 21.09
N GLY A 231 -14.53 -1.58 21.87
CA GLY A 231 -13.26 -1.81 22.53
C GLY A 231 -12.19 -0.82 22.11
N SER A 232 -11.42 -0.37 23.07
CA SER A 232 -10.33 0.57 22.84
C SER A 232 -9.20 -0.11 22.03
N LYS A 233 -8.76 0.55 20.96
CA LYS A 233 -7.73 0.06 20.05
C LYS A 233 -6.70 1.18 19.81
N LYS A 234 -5.41 0.87 19.94
CA LYS A 234 -4.35 1.83 19.63
C LYS A 234 -4.24 2.02 18.12
N LEU A 235 -4.32 3.26 17.65
CA LEU A 235 -4.13 3.60 16.25
C LEU A 235 -2.65 3.55 15.86
N ALA A 236 -2.39 3.07 14.66
CA ALA A 236 -1.07 3.07 14.05
C ALA A 236 -0.97 4.22 13.05
N PHE A 237 -0.27 5.30 13.42
CA PHE A 237 -0.07 6.46 12.56
C PHE A 237 1.19 6.32 11.70
N SER A 238 1.12 6.86 10.47
CA SER A 238 2.25 6.91 9.54
C SER A 238 2.07 8.06 8.55
N PRO A 239 3.13 8.44 7.79
CA PRO A 239 2.92 9.23 6.57
C PRO A 239 1.96 8.52 5.63
N ALA A 240 1.15 9.28 4.88
CA ALA A 240 0.29 8.71 3.86
C ALA A 240 1.10 8.00 2.77
N THR A 241 0.59 6.86 2.32
CA THR A 241 1.19 6.07 1.22
C THR A 241 0.59 6.42 -0.15
N SER A 242 -0.44 7.26 -0.17
CA SER A 242 -1.05 7.78 -1.39
C SER A 242 -0.10 8.77 -2.10
N ALA A 243 -0.40 9.08 -3.37
CA ALA A 243 0.29 10.13 -4.11
C ALA A 243 -0.21 11.55 -3.76
N SER A 244 -0.74 11.77 -2.55
CA SER A 244 -1.25 13.06 -2.10
C SER A 244 -0.15 14.11 -1.97
N THR A 245 -0.55 15.37 -2.14
CA THR A 245 0.30 16.53 -1.89
C THR A 245 -0.27 17.34 -0.72
N PRO A 246 0.51 18.24 -0.09
CA PRO A 246 0.01 19.12 0.96
C PRO A 246 -1.17 20.01 0.56
N ALA A 247 -1.40 20.20 -0.75
CA ALA A 247 -2.53 20.97 -1.25
C ALA A 247 -3.88 20.22 -1.14
N VAL A 248 -3.87 18.90 -1.08
CA VAL A 248 -5.08 18.06 -1.11
C VAL A 248 -5.24 17.16 0.12
N SER A 249 -4.20 17.02 0.95
CA SER A 249 -4.22 16.14 2.13
C SER A 249 -3.22 16.62 3.17
N THR A 250 -3.42 16.20 4.42
CA THR A 250 -2.43 16.36 5.49
C THR A 250 -1.19 15.49 5.31
N GLN A 251 -1.23 14.52 4.39
CA GLN A 251 -0.23 13.48 4.19
C GLN A 251 0.01 12.61 5.45
N VAL A 252 -0.96 12.56 6.34
CA VAL A 252 -0.96 11.71 7.53
C VAL A 252 -2.09 10.70 7.42
N GLN A 253 -1.79 9.44 7.70
CA GLN A 253 -2.77 8.37 7.77
C GLN A 253 -2.66 7.61 9.08
N PHE A 254 -3.72 6.89 9.42
CA PHE A 254 -3.71 5.94 10.53
C PHE A 254 -4.43 4.65 10.15
N THR A 255 -3.99 3.55 10.74
CA THR A 255 -4.62 2.23 10.59
C THR A 255 -5.39 1.90 11.85
N VAL A 256 -6.63 1.44 11.68
CA VAL A 256 -7.52 0.97 12.76
C VAL A 256 -7.37 -0.55 12.88
N PRO A 257 -6.93 -1.09 14.01
CA PRO A 257 -6.79 -2.52 14.22
C PRO A 257 -8.14 -3.27 14.19
N GLY A 258 -8.08 -4.58 14.00
CA GLY A 258 -9.26 -5.45 13.97
C GLY A 258 -10.03 -5.33 12.66
N ASN A 259 -11.34 -5.07 12.74
CA ASN A 259 -12.20 -4.94 11.58
C ASN A 259 -12.00 -3.63 10.79
N GLY A 260 -11.32 -2.64 11.37
CA GLY A 260 -10.98 -1.38 10.68
C GLY A 260 -12.12 -0.38 10.55
N ILE A 261 -13.30 -0.64 11.11
CA ILE A 261 -14.47 0.21 10.93
C ILE A 261 -14.37 1.45 11.82
N ILE A 262 -14.62 2.62 11.25
CA ILE A 262 -14.77 3.89 11.98
C ILE A 262 -16.25 4.29 12.03
N ASN A 263 -16.93 4.27 10.90
CA ASN A 263 -18.33 4.68 10.75
C ASN A 263 -19.03 3.67 9.87
N PHE A 264 -18.68 3.61 8.58
CA PHE A 264 -19.18 2.57 7.69
C PHE A 264 -18.02 1.71 7.16
N ALA A 265 -18.35 0.50 6.77
CA ALA A 265 -17.38 -0.51 6.43
C ALA A 265 -17.17 -0.63 4.92
N THR A 266 -15.96 -0.41 4.47
CA THR A 266 -15.56 -0.51 3.05
C THR A 266 -14.56 -1.65 2.80
N GLY A 267 -14.15 -2.38 3.85
CA GLY A 267 -13.01 -3.30 3.81
C GLY A 267 -11.66 -2.63 4.02
N GLY A 268 -11.58 -1.33 3.83
CA GLY A 268 -10.38 -0.53 4.14
C GLY A 268 -10.19 -0.37 5.65
N LYS A 269 -8.93 -0.37 6.08
CA LYS A 269 -8.56 -0.22 7.50
C LYS A 269 -7.64 0.97 7.75
N THR A 270 -7.07 1.55 6.68
CA THR A 270 -6.17 2.68 6.75
C THR A 270 -6.85 3.92 6.22
N TYR A 271 -6.86 4.97 7.03
CA TYR A 271 -7.55 6.21 6.77
C TYR A 271 -6.56 7.35 6.68
N GLU A 272 -6.51 8.02 5.53
CA GLU A 272 -5.77 9.26 5.32
C GLU A 272 -6.62 10.44 5.78
N ILE A 273 -6.03 11.34 6.56
CA ILE A 273 -6.67 12.57 6.99
C ILE A 273 -6.53 13.60 5.88
N ILE A 274 -7.59 13.82 5.12
CA ILE A 274 -7.60 14.79 4.02
C ILE A 274 -7.55 16.21 4.58
N SER A 275 -8.44 16.50 5.53
CA SER A 275 -8.45 17.79 6.24
C SER A 275 -9.07 17.65 7.61
N TYR A 276 -8.81 18.64 8.47
CA TYR A 276 -9.40 18.70 9.80
C TYR A 276 -9.51 20.13 10.28
N THR A 277 -10.42 20.34 11.21
CA THR A 277 -10.51 21.52 12.07
C THR A 277 -10.61 21.06 13.51
N SER A 278 -10.86 21.99 14.45
CA SER A 278 -11.16 21.61 15.84
C SER A 278 -12.49 20.87 15.99
N THR A 279 -13.37 20.90 15.00
CA THR A 279 -14.76 20.38 15.07
C THR A 279 -15.13 19.44 13.91
N THR A 280 -14.32 19.33 12.87
CA THR A 280 -14.57 18.47 11.71
C THR A 280 -13.34 17.68 11.31
N ILE A 281 -13.56 16.48 10.74
CA ILE A 281 -12.51 15.64 10.16
C ILE A 281 -13.03 15.10 8.83
N PHE A 282 -12.20 15.16 7.80
CA PHE A 282 -12.45 14.52 6.50
C PHE A 282 -11.43 13.43 6.26
N LEU A 283 -11.90 12.20 6.13
CA LEU A 283 -11.09 10.99 6.00
C LEU A 283 -11.28 10.37 4.62
N ARG A 284 -10.24 9.68 4.15
CA ARG A 284 -10.22 8.87 2.93
C ARG A 284 -9.65 7.50 3.24
N THR A 285 -10.27 6.44 2.72
CA THR A 285 -9.76 5.06 2.78
C THR A 285 -9.90 4.39 1.41
N ILE A 286 -9.12 3.37 1.14
CA ILE A 286 -9.30 2.53 -0.04
C ILE A 286 -10.09 1.29 0.38
N GLY A 287 -11.23 1.08 -0.26
CA GLY A 287 -12.11 -0.06 -0.01
C GLY A 287 -11.61 -1.36 -0.65
N SER A 288 -12.28 -2.46 -0.33
CA SER A 288 -12.01 -3.78 -0.93
C SER A 288 -12.30 -3.82 -2.45
N ASP A 289 -13.08 -2.88 -2.95
CA ASP A 289 -13.37 -2.63 -4.36
C ASP A 289 -12.29 -1.80 -5.08
N ASN A 290 -11.19 -1.48 -4.38
CA ASN A 290 -10.12 -0.62 -4.87
C ASN A 290 -10.55 0.82 -5.20
N ASN A 291 -11.67 1.29 -4.67
CA ASN A 291 -12.14 2.68 -4.79
C ASN A 291 -11.76 3.49 -3.56
N ALA A 292 -11.63 4.82 -3.74
CA ALA A 292 -11.47 5.74 -2.61
C ALA A 292 -12.83 6.05 -2.00
N TRP A 293 -12.95 5.79 -0.71
CA TRP A 293 -14.15 6.07 0.09
C TRP A 293 -13.86 7.20 1.07
N TYR A 294 -14.86 8.03 1.30
CA TYR A 294 -14.74 9.28 2.04
C TYR A 294 -15.76 9.37 3.16
N ILE A 295 -15.31 9.90 4.31
CA ILE A 295 -16.11 10.06 5.52
C ILE A 295 -15.88 11.47 6.06
N LYS A 296 -16.96 12.19 6.38
CA LYS A 296 -16.89 13.41 7.17
C LYS A 296 -17.41 13.17 8.57
N LEU A 297 -16.63 13.56 9.55
CA LEU A 297 -17.01 13.50 10.97
C LEU A 297 -17.11 14.94 11.51
N LYS A 298 -18.02 15.12 12.45
CA LYS A 298 -18.11 16.34 13.28
C LYS A 298 -18.08 15.98 14.76
N ILE A 299 -17.71 16.94 15.59
CA ILE A 299 -17.78 16.78 17.05
C ILE A 299 -19.23 16.54 17.47
N LYS A 300 -19.43 15.64 18.45
CA LYS A 300 -20.72 15.33 19.03
C LYS A 300 -21.23 16.47 19.92
#